data_92005ec38a979ea1ba508492d4d187a2
#
_entry.id   92005ec38a979ea1ba508492d4d187a2
#
_cell.length_a   1.000
_cell.length_b   1.000
_cell.length_c   1.000
_cell.angle_alpha   90.00
_cell.angle_beta   90.00
_cell.angle_gamma   90.00
#
_symmetry.space_group_name_H-M   'P 1'
#
loop_
_entity.id
_entity.type
_entity.pdbx_description
1 polymer ?
#
loop_
_entity_poly.entity_id
_entity_poly.type
_entity_poly.pdbx_seq_one_letter_code
_entity_poly.pdbx_strand_id
1 'polypeptide(L)'
;MKKLFFSLCLACFVLGTAVAQLKTPEQFLGYKPGDRFTPHHRMVDYFEYVAAQNPNIKLIQYGETNEKRPLILAILSSPENMARLEQIRTDNLKRTGLLSGTPSTQVPINWMSFNVHGNESVGMEAAISTFHTLADPNNAKVQAWLKNQVIILDPAINPDGRDRYSNWYNQKMHTQLQPDLQSMEHNEPWPGGRANHYLFDLNRDWAWQVQVESQQRLKMYQQWMPQLHLDFHEQGIDNPFYMAPAAEPLHEQLTPFQHEFQEIFGRNTAKYFDQMGRFYFTKERFDLLYPSYGDTYPMYNGAIGMTIEQGGGGRAGIGGYNAVGDTVTLSSRIAGHYTAALSAVEMTNAHASRLVTEFERYFKTNSTAPKGTYKSFVIKGESNPAQVAKLLELLDKNGIRYGKGTAKTGLKGYEYQSGKVSVPFSTSDKDIVISAYQPKSVLTQVLFEPNPALHDSITYDITSWAMPYAYGLKAFALDTRLDPSGSYEKPTAAPTKVTGTPVAYLAPWQGTRDAAF
;
A
#
# COMPACT_ATOMS: atom_id res chain seq x y z
N MET A 1 -51.10 -23.22 40.48
CA MET A 1 -49.77 -22.67 40.71
C MET A 1 -48.68 -23.39 39.91
N LYS A 2 -48.58 -24.72 39.86
CA LYS A 2 -47.54 -25.45 39.10
C LYS A 2 -47.56 -25.22 37.56
N LYS A 3 -48.75 -25.05 36.95
CA LYS A 3 -48.89 -24.78 35.51
C LYS A 3 -48.47 -23.33 35.10
N LEU A 4 -48.62 -22.35 36.01
CA LEU A 4 -48.23 -20.97 35.79
C LEU A 4 -46.71 -20.80 35.87
N PHE A 5 -46.05 -21.60 36.74
CA PHE A 5 -44.59 -21.58 36.89
C PHE A 5 -43.88 -22.19 35.67
N PHE A 6 -44.46 -23.22 35.04
CA PHE A 6 -43.91 -23.84 33.84
C PHE A 6 -44.03 -22.95 32.60
N SER A 7 -45.13 -22.17 32.50
CA SER A 7 -45.30 -21.18 31.41
C SER A 7 -44.35 -19.98 31.55
N LEU A 8 -44.02 -19.55 32.78
CA LEU A 8 -43.07 -18.46 33.03
C LEU A 8 -41.61 -18.88 32.75
N CYS A 9 -41.24 -20.13 33.07
CA CYS A 9 -39.93 -20.68 32.73
C CYS A 9 -39.75 -20.91 31.23
N LEU A 10 -40.79 -21.25 30.47
CA LEU A 10 -40.72 -21.39 29.02
C LEU A 10 -40.61 -20.03 28.31
N ALA A 11 -41.24 -18.97 28.87
CA ALA A 11 -41.10 -17.59 28.35
C ALA A 11 -39.70 -17.00 28.58
N CYS A 12 -38.98 -17.41 29.64
CA CYS A 12 -37.61 -16.97 29.89
C CYS A 12 -36.55 -17.66 28.98
N PHE A 13 -36.87 -18.83 28.40
CA PHE A 13 -35.94 -19.53 27.48
C PHE A 13 -36.04 -19.07 26.02
N VAL A 14 -37.03 -18.23 25.67
CA VAL A 14 -37.19 -17.64 24.32
C VAL A 14 -36.63 -16.20 24.23
N LEU A 15 -35.95 -15.73 25.27
CA LEU A 15 -35.01 -14.60 25.12
C LEU A 15 -33.73 -15.10 24.42
N GLY A 16 -33.91 -15.71 23.25
CA GLY A 16 -32.84 -15.87 22.28
C GLY A 16 -32.23 -14.48 22.09
N THR A 17 -30.95 -14.37 22.27
CA THR A 17 -30.18 -13.18 21.94
C THR A 17 -30.56 -12.77 20.52
N ALA A 18 -31.48 -11.82 20.38
CA ALA A 18 -31.68 -11.12 19.13
C ALA A 18 -30.36 -10.40 18.89
N VAL A 19 -29.46 -11.00 18.11
CA VAL A 19 -28.30 -10.32 17.61
C VAL A 19 -28.86 -9.13 16.83
N ALA A 20 -28.69 -7.94 17.37
CA ALA A 20 -29.19 -6.74 16.73
C ALA A 20 -28.62 -6.73 15.30
N GLN A 21 -29.51 -6.71 14.31
CA GLN A 21 -29.09 -6.70 12.91
C GLN A 21 -28.20 -5.47 12.69
N LEU A 22 -27.01 -5.71 12.14
CA LEU A 22 -26.06 -4.65 11.81
C LEU A 22 -26.73 -3.63 10.88
N LYS A 23 -26.74 -2.35 11.27
CA LYS A 23 -27.27 -1.29 10.38
C LYS A 23 -26.50 -1.28 9.07
N THR A 24 -27.23 -1.24 7.97
CA THR A 24 -26.63 -1.02 6.66
C THR A 24 -25.97 0.38 6.58
N PRO A 25 -25.07 0.63 5.64
CA PRO A 25 -24.53 1.98 5.42
C PRO A 25 -25.63 3.03 5.26
N GLU A 26 -26.69 2.72 4.50
CA GLU A 26 -27.85 3.62 4.30
C GLU A 26 -28.55 3.94 5.62
N GLN A 27 -28.83 2.92 6.45
CA GLN A 27 -29.50 3.10 7.74
C GLN A 27 -28.67 3.90 8.74
N PHE A 28 -27.34 3.78 8.69
CA PHE A 28 -26.44 4.49 9.59
C PHE A 28 -26.16 5.92 9.13
N LEU A 29 -25.88 6.09 7.86
CA LEU A 29 -25.51 7.39 7.27
C LEU A 29 -26.74 8.30 7.06
N GLY A 30 -27.94 7.72 6.87
CA GLY A 30 -29.18 8.44 6.59
C GLY A 30 -29.38 8.80 5.11
N TYR A 31 -28.58 8.24 4.22
CA TYR A 31 -28.69 8.36 2.77
C TYR A 31 -28.12 7.10 2.09
N LYS A 32 -28.56 6.85 0.87
CA LYS A 32 -28.10 5.70 0.09
C LYS A 32 -26.66 5.91 -0.41
N PRO A 33 -25.76 4.91 -0.29
CA PRO A 33 -24.44 4.98 -0.91
C PRO A 33 -24.51 5.30 -2.40
N GLY A 34 -23.84 6.38 -2.80
CA GLY A 34 -23.90 6.90 -4.17
C GLY A 34 -24.75 8.15 -4.35
N ASP A 35 -25.59 8.54 -3.37
CA ASP A 35 -26.37 9.79 -3.46
C ASP A 35 -25.54 11.03 -3.11
N ARG A 36 -24.46 10.86 -2.37
CA ARG A 36 -23.49 11.90 -2.01
C ARG A 36 -22.18 11.31 -1.55
N PHE A 37 -21.13 12.13 -1.45
CA PHE A 37 -19.88 11.74 -0.84
C PHE A 37 -19.96 11.75 0.69
N THR A 38 -19.58 10.63 1.30
CA THR A 38 -19.53 10.49 2.76
C THR A 38 -18.34 11.28 3.32
N PRO A 39 -18.50 12.18 4.30
CA PRO A 39 -17.40 12.82 5.00
C PRO A 39 -16.52 11.78 5.73
N HIS A 40 -15.22 12.05 5.83
CA HIS A 40 -14.28 11.10 6.44
C HIS A 40 -14.69 10.68 7.86
N HIS A 41 -15.06 11.63 8.73
CA HIS A 41 -15.48 11.33 10.10
C HIS A 41 -16.70 10.39 10.15
N ARG A 42 -17.66 10.52 9.20
CA ARG A 42 -18.84 9.64 9.13
C ARG A 42 -18.49 8.21 8.73
N MET A 43 -17.46 8.04 7.89
CA MET A 43 -16.90 6.73 7.59
C MET A 43 -16.26 6.14 8.84
N VAL A 44 -15.46 6.91 9.59
CA VAL A 44 -14.84 6.46 10.85
C VAL A 44 -15.92 6.04 11.85
N ASP A 45 -16.95 6.88 12.08
CA ASP A 45 -18.09 6.56 12.95
C ASP A 45 -18.76 5.22 12.57
N TYR A 46 -18.91 4.97 11.26
CA TYR A 46 -19.50 3.72 10.77
C TYR A 46 -18.61 2.51 11.03
N PHE A 47 -17.30 2.63 10.80
CA PHE A 47 -16.34 1.55 11.08
C PHE A 47 -16.29 1.25 12.58
N GLU A 48 -16.30 2.26 13.44
CA GLU A 48 -16.37 2.09 14.90
C GLU A 48 -17.68 1.42 15.34
N TYR A 49 -18.81 1.87 14.78
CA TYR A 49 -20.11 1.25 15.06
C TYR A 49 -20.11 -0.24 14.71
N VAL A 50 -19.65 -0.60 13.50
CA VAL A 50 -19.63 -1.99 13.04
C VAL A 50 -18.68 -2.84 13.88
N ALA A 51 -17.49 -2.33 14.19
CA ALA A 51 -16.51 -3.02 15.03
C ALA A 51 -17.01 -3.25 16.45
N ALA A 52 -17.76 -2.30 17.02
CA ALA A 52 -18.36 -2.45 18.35
C ALA A 52 -19.46 -3.53 18.39
N GLN A 53 -20.09 -3.86 17.26
CA GLN A 53 -21.14 -4.89 17.15
C GLN A 53 -20.60 -6.27 16.76
N ASN A 54 -19.37 -6.37 16.28
CA ASN A 54 -18.79 -7.62 15.78
C ASN A 54 -17.41 -7.90 16.39
N PRO A 55 -17.28 -8.86 17.33
CA PRO A 55 -16.01 -9.19 18.00
C PRO A 55 -14.95 -9.77 17.05
N ASN A 56 -15.34 -10.14 15.84
CA ASN A 56 -14.42 -10.64 14.81
C ASN A 56 -13.78 -9.52 13.99
N ILE A 57 -13.91 -8.28 14.45
CA ILE A 57 -13.32 -7.10 13.84
C ILE A 57 -12.43 -6.40 14.87
N LYS A 58 -11.19 -6.12 14.47
CA LYS A 58 -10.26 -5.27 15.21
C LYS A 58 -10.03 -3.98 14.45
N LEU A 59 -10.48 -2.86 15.02
CA LEU A 59 -10.19 -1.55 14.49
C LEU A 59 -8.92 -1.01 15.14
N ILE A 60 -8.02 -0.44 14.35
CA ILE A 60 -6.75 0.15 14.81
C ILE A 60 -6.63 1.54 14.21
N GLN A 61 -6.53 2.57 15.05
CA GLN A 61 -6.01 3.85 14.60
C GLN A 61 -4.48 3.74 14.56
N TYR A 62 -3.90 3.78 13.35
CA TYR A 62 -2.47 3.63 13.18
C TYR A 62 -1.71 4.95 13.09
N GLY A 63 -2.44 6.06 13.01
CA GLY A 63 -1.86 7.37 12.93
C GLY A 63 -2.86 8.49 12.73
N GLU A 64 -2.34 9.65 12.37
CA GLU A 64 -3.09 10.87 12.03
C GLU A 64 -2.43 11.56 10.85
N THR A 65 -3.24 12.24 10.04
CA THR A 65 -2.76 13.10 8.96
C THR A 65 -2.19 14.43 9.49
N ASN A 66 -1.66 15.25 8.59
CA ASN A 66 -1.25 16.61 8.92
C ASN A 66 -2.41 17.46 9.45
N GLU A 67 -3.63 17.26 8.98
CA GLU A 67 -4.86 17.95 9.45
C GLU A 67 -5.55 17.23 10.61
N LYS A 68 -4.85 16.28 11.27
CA LYS A 68 -5.32 15.55 12.47
C LYS A 68 -6.52 14.64 12.24
N ARG A 69 -6.75 14.18 11.01
CA ARG A 69 -7.73 13.15 10.74
C ARG A 69 -7.17 11.77 11.09
N PRO A 70 -7.95 10.90 11.76
CA PRO A 70 -7.49 9.57 12.11
C PRO A 70 -7.28 8.70 10.86
N LEU A 71 -6.17 7.95 10.85
CA LEU A 71 -5.88 6.91 9.88
C LEU A 71 -6.17 5.57 10.54
N ILE A 72 -7.09 4.78 9.97
CA ILE A 72 -7.61 3.56 10.58
C ILE A 72 -7.41 2.34 9.68
N LEU A 73 -7.23 1.18 10.32
CA LEU A 73 -7.31 -0.14 9.69
C LEU A 73 -8.41 -0.95 10.34
N ALA A 74 -9.23 -1.61 9.54
CA ALA A 74 -10.13 -2.64 10.01
C ALA A 74 -9.57 -4.02 9.65
N ILE A 75 -9.31 -4.85 10.67
CA ILE A 75 -8.81 -6.21 10.52
C ILE A 75 -9.93 -7.16 10.86
N LEU A 76 -10.25 -8.08 9.96
CA LEU A 76 -11.35 -9.01 10.12
C LEU A 76 -11.02 -10.40 9.56
N SER A 77 -11.58 -11.42 10.21
CA SER A 77 -11.44 -12.82 9.84
C SER A 77 -12.51 -13.66 10.54
N SER A 78 -12.42 -15.00 10.44
CA SER A 78 -13.27 -15.88 11.25
C SER A 78 -12.94 -15.77 12.76
N PRO A 79 -13.87 -16.16 13.66
CA PRO A 79 -13.62 -16.17 15.10
C PRO A 79 -12.34 -16.92 15.49
N GLU A 80 -12.10 -18.06 14.85
CA GLU A 80 -10.92 -18.90 15.10
C GLU A 80 -9.62 -18.20 14.73
N ASN A 81 -9.62 -17.48 13.61
CA ASN A 81 -8.44 -16.72 13.17
C ASN A 81 -8.25 -15.46 14.03
N MET A 82 -9.32 -14.78 14.42
CA MET A 82 -9.23 -13.62 15.31
C MET A 82 -8.69 -13.99 16.69
N ALA A 83 -9.04 -15.15 17.23
CA ALA A 83 -8.50 -15.66 18.50
C ALA A 83 -6.98 -15.90 18.46
N ARG A 84 -6.40 -16.16 17.29
CA ARG A 84 -4.97 -16.38 17.07
C ARG A 84 -4.32 -15.34 16.12
N LEU A 85 -4.90 -14.16 16.02
CA LEU A 85 -4.49 -13.14 15.06
C LEU A 85 -3.01 -12.76 15.18
N GLU A 86 -2.51 -12.62 16.41
CA GLU A 86 -1.10 -12.31 16.67
C GLU A 86 -0.16 -13.46 16.27
N GLN A 87 -0.59 -14.70 16.42
CA GLN A 87 0.16 -15.85 15.92
C GLN A 87 0.23 -15.84 14.39
N ILE A 88 -0.88 -15.55 13.69
CA ILE A 88 -0.91 -15.44 12.22
C ILE A 88 0.06 -14.35 11.77
N ARG A 89 0.01 -13.18 12.40
CA ARG A 89 0.90 -12.05 12.10
C ARG A 89 2.37 -12.40 12.31
N THR A 90 2.73 -12.97 13.45
CA THR A 90 4.12 -13.32 13.77
C THR A 90 4.62 -14.48 12.91
N ASP A 91 3.80 -15.47 12.61
CA ASP A 91 4.15 -16.56 11.70
C ASP A 91 4.41 -16.03 10.27
N ASN A 92 3.65 -15.04 9.85
CA ASN A 92 3.89 -14.39 8.56
C ASN A 92 5.27 -13.71 8.53
N LEU A 93 5.66 -13.00 9.60
CA LEU A 93 7.01 -12.40 9.72
C LEU A 93 8.13 -13.46 9.81
N LYS A 94 7.86 -14.62 10.40
CA LYS A 94 8.82 -15.74 10.37
C LYS A 94 9.07 -16.27 8.96
N ARG A 95 8.02 -16.36 8.11
CA ARG A 95 8.15 -16.75 6.69
C ARG A 95 9.04 -15.79 5.90
N THR A 96 8.97 -14.52 6.22
CA THR A 96 9.81 -13.52 5.55
C THR A 96 11.27 -13.52 6.03
N GLY A 97 11.59 -14.18 7.13
CA GLY A 97 12.91 -14.10 7.79
C GLY A 97 13.16 -12.79 8.54
N LEU A 98 12.14 -11.94 8.69
CA LEU A 98 12.21 -10.72 9.52
C LEU A 98 12.12 -11.06 11.01
N LEU A 99 11.45 -12.15 11.35
CA LEU A 99 11.38 -12.71 12.70
C LEU A 99 11.93 -14.14 12.69
N SER A 100 12.66 -14.51 13.75
CA SER A 100 13.19 -15.86 13.93
C SER A 100 12.10 -16.85 14.35
N GLY A 101 12.24 -18.11 13.98
CA GLY A 101 11.36 -19.20 14.37
C GLY A 101 10.66 -19.88 13.19
N THR A 102 9.89 -20.93 13.50
CA THR A 102 9.15 -21.71 12.50
C THR A 102 7.68 -21.28 12.50
N PRO A 103 7.10 -20.97 11.34
CA PRO A 103 5.67 -20.66 11.25
C PRO A 103 4.83 -21.93 11.39
N SER A 104 3.63 -21.81 11.96
CA SER A 104 2.69 -22.92 12.20
C SER A 104 1.32 -22.73 11.56
N THR A 105 0.97 -21.50 11.17
CA THR A 105 -0.32 -21.19 10.53
C THR A 105 -0.21 -21.16 9.01
N GLN A 106 -1.32 -21.34 8.29
CA GLN A 106 -1.39 -21.30 6.82
C GLN A 106 -2.49 -20.33 6.35
N VAL A 107 -2.58 -19.17 7.00
CA VAL A 107 -3.60 -18.16 6.75
C VAL A 107 -2.97 -16.96 6.06
N PRO A 108 -3.29 -16.68 4.78
CA PRO A 108 -2.81 -15.51 4.07
C PRO A 108 -3.48 -14.23 4.57
N ILE A 109 -2.83 -13.11 4.33
CA ILE A 109 -3.28 -11.76 4.62
C ILE A 109 -3.57 -11.05 3.32
N ASN A 110 -4.79 -10.52 3.18
CA ASN A 110 -5.26 -9.74 2.05
C ASN A 110 -5.45 -8.29 2.51
N TRP A 111 -4.67 -7.37 1.96
CA TRP A 111 -4.71 -5.93 2.29
C TRP A 111 -5.36 -5.16 1.15
N MET A 112 -6.34 -4.34 1.46
CA MET A 112 -7.05 -3.49 0.51
C MET A 112 -6.90 -2.04 0.91
N SER A 113 -6.26 -1.25 0.05
CA SER A 113 -6.01 0.17 0.21
C SER A 113 -6.96 0.99 -0.65
N PHE A 114 -7.62 1.97 -0.06
CA PHE A 114 -8.56 2.82 -0.76
C PHE A 114 -8.19 4.30 -0.60
N ASN A 115 -8.52 5.09 -1.62
CA ASN A 115 -8.50 6.54 -1.57
C ASN A 115 -7.13 7.14 -1.22
N VAL A 116 -6.06 6.64 -1.85
CA VAL A 116 -4.72 7.26 -1.79
C VAL A 116 -4.72 8.62 -2.49
N HIS A 117 -5.49 8.77 -3.56
CA HIS A 117 -5.84 10.07 -4.14
C HIS A 117 -7.21 10.51 -3.63
N GLY A 118 -7.27 11.66 -2.97
CA GLY A 118 -8.48 12.08 -2.28
C GLY A 118 -9.66 12.40 -3.18
N ASN A 119 -9.41 12.92 -4.39
CA ASN A 119 -10.45 13.21 -5.38
C ASN A 119 -10.87 12.00 -6.24
N GLU A 120 -10.22 10.86 -6.07
CA GLU A 120 -10.65 9.55 -6.55
C GLU A 120 -11.62 8.96 -5.53
N SER A 121 -12.75 9.63 -5.38
CA SER A 121 -13.52 9.60 -4.14
C SER A 121 -14.43 8.38 -3.99
N VAL A 122 -14.59 7.54 -5.02
CA VAL A 122 -15.36 6.29 -4.96
C VAL A 122 -14.71 5.26 -4.03
N GLY A 123 -13.39 5.28 -3.88
CA GLY A 123 -12.66 4.29 -3.10
C GLY A 123 -13.19 4.15 -1.68
N MET A 124 -13.33 5.26 -0.94
CA MET A 124 -13.86 5.25 0.42
C MET A 124 -15.32 4.79 0.49
N GLU A 125 -16.17 5.15 -0.48
CA GLU A 125 -17.56 4.69 -0.55
C GLU A 125 -17.65 3.18 -0.79
N ALA A 126 -16.78 2.65 -1.65
CA ALA A 126 -16.66 1.22 -1.89
C ALA A 126 -16.11 0.47 -0.67
N ALA A 127 -15.16 1.07 0.06
CA ALA A 127 -14.65 0.52 1.32
C ALA A 127 -15.74 0.36 2.37
N ILE A 128 -16.64 1.36 2.54
CA ILE A 128 -17.80 1.29 3.44
C ILE A 128 -18.70 0.10 3.07
N SER A 129 -19.04 -0.04 1.79
CA SER A 129 -19.91 -1.10 1.28
C SER A 129 -19.26 -2.49 1.43
N THR A 130 -17.98 -2.59 1.13
CA THR A 130 -17.19 -3.81 1.27
C THR A 130 -17.08 -4.23 2.73
N PHE A 131 -16.78 -3.28 3.62
CA PHE A 131 -16.66 -3.53 5.06
C PHE A 131 -17.97 -4.06 5.65
N HIS A 132 -19.11 -3.44 5.31
CA HIS A 132 -20.42 -3.92 5.74
C HIS A 132 -20.66 -5.38 5.34
N THR A 133 -20.41 -5.71 4.06
CA THR A 133 -20.62 -7.06 3.53
C THR A 133 -19.71 -8.10 4.20
N LEU A 134 -18.46 -7.75 4.45
CA LEU A 134 -17.50 -8.63 5.13
C LEU A 134 -17.83 -8.81 6.62
N ALA A 135 -18.44 -7.80 7.24
CA ALA A 135 -18.83 -7.81 8.64
C ALA A 135 -20.17 -8.51 8.91
N ASP A 136 -21.01 -8.72 7.89
CA ASP A 136 -22.34 -9.32 8.06
C ASP A 136 -22.25 -10.80 8.44
N PRO A 137 -22.62 -11.18 9.67
CA PRO A 137 -22.57 -12.57 10.11
C PRO A 137 -23.59 -13.48 9.40
N ASN A 138 -24.60 -12.89 8.75
CA ASN A 138 -25.63 -13.63 8.02
C ASN A 138 -25.21 -13.94 6.57
N ASN A 139 -24.14 -13.35 6.06
CA ASN A 139 -23.61 -13.65 4.74
C ASN A 139 -22.76 -14.94 4.78
N ALA A 140 -23.42 -16.09 4.69
CA ALA A 140 -22.79 -17.40 4.82
C ALA A 140 -21.63 -17.62 3.81
N LYS A 141 -21.73 -17.06 2.59
CA LYS A 141 -20.69 -17.16 1.56
C LYS A 141 -19.42 -16.43 2.00
N VAL A 142 -19.56 -15.19 2.47
CA VAL A 142 -18.44 -14.38 2.95
C VAL A 142 -17.84 -14.97 4.21
N GLN A 143 -18.67 -15.42 5.15
CA GLN A 143 -18.20 -16.06 6.38
C GLN A 143 -17.38 -17.33 6.10
N ALA A 144 -17.74 -18.10 5.06
CA ALA A 144 -16.94 -19.23 4.61
C ALA A 144 -15.56 -18.78 4.06
N TRP A 145 -15.47 -17.68 3.33
CA TRP A 145 -14.22 -17.15 2.81
C TRP A 145 -13.30 -16.64 3.92
N LEU A 146 -13.85 -16.02 4.97
CA LEU A 146 -13.08 -15.49 6.11
C LEU A 146 -12.39 -16.58 6.94
N LYS A 147 -12.80 -17.85 6.83
CA LYS A 147 -12.13 -18.97 7.53
C LYS A 147 -10.67 -19.16 7.08
N ASN A 148 -10.37 -18.82 5.85
CA ASN A 148 -9.08 -19.12 5.22
C ASN A 148 -8.20 -17.90 4.98
N GLN A 149 -8.55 -16.72 5.51
CA GLN A 149 -7.75 -15.50 5.32
C GLN A 149 -7.98 -14.48 6.42
N VAL A 150 -7.04 -13.58 6.61
CA VAL A 150 -7.20 -12.31 7.33
C VAL A 150 -7.33 -11.20 6.30
N ILE A 151 -8.33 -10.34 6.45
CA ILE A 151 -8.51 -9.16 5.61
C ILE A 151 -8.14 -7.92 6.41
N ILE A 152 -7.39 -7.01 5.79
CA ILE A 152 -7.06 -5.69 6.31
C ILE A 152 -7.61 -4.68 5.34
N LEU A 153 -8.52 -3.82 5.80
CA LEU A 153 -9.05 -2.69 5.04
C LEU A 153 -8.40 -1.40 5.53
N ASP A 154 -7.80 -0.65 4.62
CA ASP A 154 -7.32 0.72 4.80
C ASP A 154 -8.25 1.65 4.02
N PRO A 155 -9.35 2.14 4.64
CA PRO A 155 -10.49 2.71 3.91
C PRO A 155 -10.24 4.10 3.34
N ALA A 156 -9.26 4.84 3.88
CA ALA A 156 -8.95 6.19 3.42
C ALA A 156 -7.51 6.57 3.77
N ILE A 157 -6.60 6.39 2.83
CA ILE A 157 -5.18 6.70 3.02
C ILE A 157 -4.92 8.22 3.04
N ASN A 158 -5.71 8.98 2.27
CA ASN A 158 -5.58 10.43 2.13
C ASN A 158 -6.88 11.16 2.53
N PRO A 159 -7.25 11.16 3.80
CA PRO A 159 -8.49 11.81 4.22
C PRO A 159 -8.43 13.34 4.10
N ASP A 160 -7.25 13.98 4.13
CA ASP A 160 -7.11 15.43 3.93
C ASP A 160 -7.48 15.82 2.50
N GLY A 161 -6.92 15.12 1.51
CA GLY A 161 -7.29 15.32 0.11
C GLY A 161 -8.76 14.96 -0.17
N ARG A 162 -9.23 13.87 0.45
CA ARG A 162 -10.63 13.42 0.33
C ARG A 162 -11.63 14.47 0.81
N ASP A 163 -11.41 15.00 2.01
CA ASP A 163 -12.31 16.03 2.56
C ASP A 163 -12.21 17.36 1.80
N ARG A 164 -11.02 17.70 1.28
CA ARG A 164 -10.85 18.87 0.40
C ARG A 164 -11.76 18.76 -0.83
N TYR A 165 -11.75 17.61 -1.51
CA TYR A 165 -12.62 17.37 -2.66
C TYR A 165 -14.10 17.29 -2.29
N SER A 166 -14.47 16.45 -1.33
CA SER A 166 -15.86 16.18 -1.00
C SER A 166 -16.57 17.40 -0.42
N ASN A 167 -15.90 18.21 0.41
CA ASN A 167 -16.45 19.43 0.96
C ASN A 167 -16.68 20.48 -0.14
N TRP A 168 -15.71 20.63 -1.06
CA TRP A 168 -15.90 21.50 -2.23
C TRP A 168 -17.05 21.01 -3.10
N TYR A 169 -17.09 19.73 -3.44
CA TYR A 169 -18.15 19.15 -4.25
C TYR A 169 -19.54 19.38 -3.63
N ASN A 170 -19.70 19.07 -2.35
CA ASN A 170 -20.96 19.23 -1.62
C ASN A 170 -21.44 20.70 -1.56
N GLN A 171 -20.55 21.68 -1.67
CA GLN A 171 -20.91 23.10 -1.76
C GLN A 171 -21.37 23.53 -3.16
N LYS A 172 -20.96 22.79 -4.20
CA LYS A 172 -21.17 23.17 -5.60
C LYS A 172 -22.20 22.31 -6.32
N MET A 173 -22.49 21.12 -5.78
CA MET A 173 -23.43 20.19 -6.39
C MET A 173 -24.84 20.78 -6.50
N HIS A 174 -25.52 20.44 -7.58
CA HIS A 174 -26.91 20.76 -7.75
C HIS A 174 -27.82 19.89 -6.86
N THR A 175 -29.05 20.35 -6.65
CA THR A 175 -30.06 19.59 -5.87
C THR A 175 -30.54 18.32 -6.58
N GLN A 176 -30.39 18.29 -7.91
CA GLN A 176 -30.65 17.13 -8.75
C GLN A 176 -29.36 16.76 -9.49
N LEU A 177 -29.28 15.52 -9.93
CA LEU A 177 -28.12 15.04 -10.71
C LEU A 177 -27.91 15.96 -11.94
N GLN A 178 -26.74 16.58 -12.02
CA GLN A 178 -26.31 17.41 -13.15
C GLN A 178 -25.11 16.74 -13.84
N PRO A 179 -25.34 15.94 -14.90
CA PRO A 179 -24.27 15.17 -15.52
C PRO A 179 -23.43 15.94 -16.55
N ASP A 180 -23.76 17.18 -16.87
CA ASP A 180 -22.98 18.00 -17.80
C ASP A 180 -21.64 18.41 -17.17
N LEU A 181 -20.55 17.91 -17.74
CA LEU A 181 -19.18 18.15 -17.26
C LEU A 181 -18.74 19.62 -17.36
N GLN A 182 -19.53 20.51 -17.99
CA GLN A 182 -19.29 21.97 -17.97
C GLN A 182 -19.81 22.62 -16.69
N SER A 183 -20.67 21.93 -15.93
CA SER A 183 -21.13 22.41 -14.64
C SER A 183 -19.97 22.54 -13.64
N MET A 184 -20.09 23.52 -12.73
CA MET A 184 -19.06 23.87 -11.76
C MET A 184 -18.66 22.68 -10.89
N GLU A 185 -19.60 21.81 -10.53
CA GLU A 185 -19.36 20.64 -9.68
C GLU A 185 -18.45 19.56 -10.30
N HIS A 186 -18.16 19.67 -11.60
CA HIS A 186 -17.25 18.77 -12.31
C HIS A 186 -15.87 19.38 -12.59
N ASN A 187 -15.64 20.62 -12.11
CA ASN A 187 -14.41 21.36 -12.38
C ASN A 187 -13.74 21.77 -11.06
N GLU A 188 -13.07 20.80 -10.44
CA GLU A 188 -12.36 20.98 -9.18
C GLU A 188 -11.29 22.06 -9.30
N PRO A 189 -11.28 23.08 -8.41
CA PRO A 189 -10.27 24.12 -8.43
C PRO A 189 -8.94 23.64 -7.83
N TRP A 190 -7.87 24.31 -8.19
CA TRP A 190 -6.60 24.15 -7.49
C TRP A 190 -6.66 24.81 -6.08
N PRO A 191 -6.07 24.19 -5.04
CA PRO A 191 -5.46 22.89 -4.99
C PRO A 191 -6.52 21.78 -4.94
N GLY A 192 -6.43 20.81 -5.87
CA GLY A 192 -7.34 19.67 -5.91
C GLY A 192 -7.09 18.65 -4.79
N GLY A 193 -8.05 17.73 -4.61
CA GLY A 193 -8.00 16.71 -3.58
C GLY A 193 -7.10 15.51 -3.87
N ARG A 194 -6.44 15.45 -5.05
CA ARG A 194 -5.56 14.32 -5.37
C ARG A 194 -4.47 14.11 -4.33
N ALA A 195 -3.73 15.16 -4.02
CA ALA A 195 -2.59 15.15 -3.12
C ALA A 195 -3.00 15.31 -1.63
N ASN A 196 -2.07 15.02 -0.71
CA ASN A 196 -2.26 15.24 0.73
C ASN A 196 -2.29 16.74 1.10
N HIS A 197 -2.20 17.07 2.40
CA HIS A 197 -2.17 18.46 2.89
C HIS A 197 -1.07 19.31 2.23
N TYR A 198 0.14 18.76 2.10
CA TYR A 198 1.30 19.46 1.53
C TYR A 198 1.45 19.29 0.01
N LEU A 199 0.41 18.83 -0.67
CA LEU A 199 0.36 18.63 -2.11
C LEU A 199 1.35 17.57 -2.65
N PHE A 200 1.68 16.56 -1.82
CA PHE A 200 2.41 15.38 -2.26
C PHE A 200 1.46 14.27 -2.72
N ASP A 201 1.84 13.61 -3.80
CA ASP A 201 1.16 12.41 -4.27
C ASP A 201 1.59 11.20 -3.41
N LEU A 202 0.69 10.70 -2.57
CA LEU A 202 0.97 9.58 -1.68
C LEU A 202 1.16 8.26 -2.44
N ASN A 203 0.70 8.17 -3.70
CA ASN A 203 1.01 7.02 -4.57
C ASN A 203 2.35 7.17 -5.31
N ARG A 204 3.21 8.09 -4.89
CA ARG A 204 4.61 8.20 -5.28
C ARG A 204 5.53 8.06 -4.07
N ASP A 205 4.97 7.81 -2.87
CA ASP A 205 5.69 7.89 -1.59
C ASP A 205 5.74 6.55 -0.82
N TRP A 206 5.42 5.43 -1.47
CA TRP A 206 5.46 4.11 -0.81
C TRP A 206 6.88 3.70 -0.38
N ALA A 207 7.86 3.77 -1.27
CA ALA A 207 9.24 3.44 -0.94
C ALA A 207 9.96 4.58 -0.19
N TRP A 208 9.65 5.83 -0.54
CA TRP A 208 10.37 7.01 -0.04
C TRP A 208 9.97 7.42 1.36
N GLN A 209 8.70 7.28 1.73
CA GLN A 209 8.17 7.54 3.06
C GLN A 209 8.55 8.93 3.60
N VAL A 210 8.39 9.96 2.76
CA VAL A 210 8.67 11.34 3.14
C VAL A 210 7.47 12.00 3.82
N GLN A 211 6.26 11.53 3.54
CA GLN A 211 5.02 12.04 4.13
C GLN A 211 4.64 11.26 5.39
N VAL A 212 4.00 11.95 6.34
CA VAL A 212 3.62 11.37 7.63
C VAL A 212 2.62 10.22 7.47
N GLU A 213 1.70 10.33 6.53
CA GLU A 213 0.73 9.29 6.21
C GLU A 213 1.43 8.01 5.73
N SER A 214 2.39 8.14 4.81
CA SER A 214 3.18 7.03 4.29
C SER A 214 4.02 6.37 5.39
N GLN A 215 4.69 7.15 6.23
CA GLN A 215 5.52 6.62 7.32
C GLN A 215 4.70 5.77 8.29
N GLN A 216 3.53 6.25 8.70
CA GLN A 216 2.65 5.56 9.65
C GLN A 216 2.06 4.30 9.03
N ARG A 217 1.57 4.37 7.78
CA ARG A 217 1.02 3.24 7.04
C ARG A 217 2.06 2.15 6.81
N LEU A 218 3.25 2.52 6.32
CA LEU A 218 4.29 1.54 6.00
C LEU A 218 4.84 0.86 7.26
N LYS A 219 4.84 1.54 8.41
CA LYS A 219 5.14 0.91 9.69
C LYS A 219 4.15 -0.22 10.00
N MET A 220 2.85 -0.05 9.73
CA MET A 220 1.85 -1.11 9.87
C MET A 220 2.04 -2.18 8.79
N TYR A 221 2.25 -1.78 7.54
CA TYR A 221 2.49 -2.70 6.44
C TYR A 221 3.65 -3.65 6.71
N GLN A 222 4.78 -3.16 7.23
CA GLN A 222 5.95 -3.96 7.63
C GLN A 222 5.65 -4.95 8.76
N GLN A 223 4.67 -4.67 9.63
CA GLN A 223 4.26 -5.59 10.70
C GLN A 223 3.38 -6.74 10.18
N TRP A 224 2.68 -6.54 9.07
CA TRP A 224 1.75 -7.52 8.52
C TRP A 224 2.29 -8.27 7.31
N MET A 225 3.03 -7.61 6.42
CA MET A 225 3.61 -8.18 5.20
C MET A 225 2.61 -9.06 4.44
N PRO A 226 1.55 -8.49 3.84
CA PRO A 226 0.46 -9.25 3.23
C PRO A 226 0.92 -10.09 2.03
N GLN A 227 0.18 -11.15 1.69
CA GLN A 227 0.35 -11.94 0.47
C GLN A 227 -0.32 -11.28 -0.73
N LEU A 228 -1.42 -10.55 -0.49
CA LEU A 228 -2.16 -9.85 -1.54
C LEU A 228 -2.36 -8.39 -1.14
N HIS A 229 -2.17 -7.49 -2.10
CA HIS A 229 -2.42 -6.06 -1.92
C HIS A 229 -3.18 -5.50 -3.12
N LEU A 230 -4.33 -4.87 -2.86
CA LEU A 230 -5.08 -4.14 -3.87
C LEU A 230 -5.06 -2.65 -3.54
N ASP A 231 -4.79 -1.83 -4.55
CA ASP A 231 -4.81 -0.36 -4.47
C ASP A 231 -5.92 0.18 -5.38
N PHE A 232 -6.96 0.78 -4.77
CA PHE A 232 -8.18 1.19 -5.45
C PHE A 232 -8.14 2.66 -5.83
N HIS A 233 -8.22 2.92 -7.14
CA HIS A 233 -8.05 4.21 -7.79
C HIS A 233 -9.21 4.59 -8.71
N GLU A 234 -9.16 5.81 -9.23
CA GLU A 234 -10.00 6.26 -10.33
C GLU A 234 -9.18 6.94 -11.43
N GLN A 235 -9.49 6.62 -12.66
CA GLN A 235 -8.97 7.24 -13.87
C GLN A 235 -10.01 8.15 -14.55
N GLY A 236 -9.66 8.75 -15.69
CA GLY A 236 -10.55 9.62 -16.44
C GLY A 236 -11.92 8.99 -16.74
N ILE A 237 -12.97 9.80 -16.73
CA ILE A 237 -14.38 9.37 -16.83
C ILE A 237 -14.68 8.56 -18.10
N ASP A 238 -13.94 8.79 -19.18
CA ASP A 238 -14.13 8.13 -20.48
C ASP A 238 -13.50 6.74 -20.57
N ASN A 239 -12.71 6.35 -19.56
CA ASN A 239 -12.03 5.06 -19.56
C ASN A 239 -12.93 3.96 -18.97
N PRO A 240 -12.90 2.75 -19.56
CA PRO A 240 -13.48 1.56 -18.94
C PRO A 240 -12.79 1.22 -17.61
N PHE A 241 -13.32 0.25 -16.90
CA PHE A 241 -12.69 -0.25 -15.68
C PHE A 241 -11.37 -0.95 -15.99
N TYR A 242 -10.29 -0.62 -15.25
CA TYR A 242 -9.03 -1.34 -15.32
C TYR A 242 -8.86 -2.28 -14.13
N MET A 243 -8.34 -3.47 -14.41
CA MET A 243 -7.93 -4.45 -13.40
C MET A 243 -6.71 -5.23 -13.89
N ALA A 244 -6.01 -5.85 -12.95
CA ALA A 244 -4.91 -6.75 -13.28
C ALA A 244 -5.34 -7.87 -14.28
N PRO A 245 -4.42 -8.41 -15.07
CA PRO A 245 -2.96 -8.22 -15.00
C PRO A 245 -2.48 -6.89 -15.58
N ALA A 246 -1.33 -6.47 -15.06
CA ALA A 246 -0.68 -5.21 -15.42
C ALA A 246 -0.10 -5.19 -16.84
N ALA A 247 0.22 -3.99 -17.34
CA ALA A 247 0.94 -3.78 -18.58
C ALA A 247 2.45 -4.01 -18.42
N GLU A 248 3.16 -4.22 -19.53
CA GLU A 248 4.62 -4.07 -19.58
C GLU A 248 5.01 -2.57 -19.53
N PRO A 249 6.20 -2.23 -19.02
CA PRO A 249 7.24 -3.15 -18.56
C PRO A 249 7.00 -3.67 -17.15
N LEU A 250 7.26 -4.95 -16.96
CA LEU A 250 7.28 -5.60 -15.66
C LEU A 250 8.73 -5.78 -15.21
N HIS A 251 9.03 -5.46 -13.96
CA HIS A 251 10.39 -5.60 -13.45
C HIS A 251 10.83 -7.08 -13.42
N GLU A 252 12.05 -7.39 -13.88
CA GLU A 252 12.59 -8.75 -13.97
C GLU A 252 12.66 -9.52 -12.65
N GLN A 253 12.61 -8.82 -11.51
CA GLN A 253 12.59 -9.41 -10.18
C GLN A 253 11.25 -10.06 -9.81
N LEU A 254 10.17 -9.75 -10.52
CA LEU A 254 8.87 -10.33 -10.26
C LEU A 254 8.88 -11.84 -10.52
N THR A 255 8.10 -12.58 -9.74
CA THR A 255 8.05 -14.04 -9.84
C THR A 255 6.96 -14.50 -10.81
N PRO A 256 7.11 -15.67 -11.44
CA PRO A 256 6.05 -16.23 -12.28
C PRO A 256 4.71 -16.38 -11.55
N PHE A 257 4.72 -16.68 -10.26
CA PHE A 257 3.49 -16.81 -9.48
C PHE A 257 2.79 -15.47 -9.26
N GLN A 258 3.53 -14.37 -9.07
CA GLN A 258 2.93 -13.04 -8.97
C GLN A 258 2.19 -12.67 -10.26
N HIS A 259 2.77 -12.97 -11.43
CA HIS A 259 2.10 -12.77 -12.73
C HIS A 259 0.87 -13.69 -12.89
N GLU A 260 1.04 -14.98 -12.61
CA GLU A 260 -0.05 -15.98 -12.72
C GLU A 260 -1.25 -15.59 -11.84
N PHE A 261 -1.01 -15.13 -10.62
CA PHE A 261 -2.12 -14.79 -9.72
C PHE A 261 -2.87 -13.53 -10.18
N GLN A 262 -2.20 -12.58 -10.79
CA GLN A 262 -2.87 -11.44 -11.43
C GLN A 262 -3.83 -11.91 -12.53
N GLU A 263 -3.43 -12.89 -13.35
CA GLU A 263 -4.32 -13.51 -14.35
C GLU A 263 -5.50 -14.24 -13.69
N ILE A 264 -5.27 -14.99 -12.60
CA ILE A 264 -6.32 -15.68 -11.85
C ILE A 264 -7.37 -14.68 -11.34
N PHE A 265 -6.90 -13.59 -10.71
CA PHE A 265 -7.77 -12.52 -10.21
C PHE A 265 -8.54 -11.85 -11.35
N GLY A 266 -7.84 -11.46 -12.42
CA GLY A 266 -8.45 -10.79 -13.57
C GLY A 266 -9.55 -11.64 -14.21
N ARG A 267 -9.30 -12.93 -14.46
CA ARG A 267 -10.30 -13.85 -15.01
C ARG A 267 -11.51 -14.05 -14.10
N ASN A 268 -11.31 -14.07 -12.79
CA ASN A 268 -12.43 -14.19 -11.84
C ASN A 268 -13.28 -12.92 -11.81
N THR A 269 -12.64 -11.75 -11.78
CA THR A 269 -13.33 -10.45 -11.79
C THR A 269 -14.08 -10.24 -13.10
N ALA A 270 -13.48 -10.63 -14.23
CA ALA A 270 -14.11 -10.57 -15.57
C ALA A 270 -15.46 -11.29 -15.60
N LYS A 271 -15.59 -12.48 -15.00
CA LYS A 271 -16.88 -13.22 -14.95
C LYS A 271 -18.02 -12.39 -14.36
N TYR A 272 -17.72 -11.62 -13.31
CA TYR A 272 -18.72 -10.75 -12.66
C TYR A 272 -19.01 -9.52 -13.51
N PHE A 273 -17.99 -8.95 -14.15
CA PHE A 273 -18.15 -7.77 -14.99
C PHE A 273 -18.91 -8.10 -16.29
N ASP A 274 -18.66 -9.25 -16.90
CA ASP A 274 -19.42 -9.74 -18.04
C ASP A 274 -20.91 -9.92 -17.69
N GLN A 275 -21.22 -10.48 -16.50
CA GLN A 275 -22.59 -10.61 -16.01
C GLN A 275 -23.27 -9.24 -15.77
N MET A 276 -22.49 -8.23 -15.39
CA MET A 276 -22.98 -6.85 -15.16
C MET A 276 -23.04 -6.02 -16.45
N GLY A 277 -22.55 -6.54 -17.59
CA GLY A 277 -22.38 -5.78 -18.83
C GLY A 277 -21.38 -4.63 -18.71
N ARG A 278 -20.39 -4.74 -17.81
CA ARG A 278 -19.41 -3.70 -17.55
C ARG A 278 -18.18 -3.85 -18.42
N PHE A 279 -17.82 -2.81 -19.15
CA PHE A 279 -16.57 -2.77 -19.91
C PHE A 279 -15.35 -2.66 -18.99
N TYR A 280 -14.31 -3.40 -19.32
CA TYR A 280 -13.02 -3.41 -18.61
C TYR A 280 -11.88 -3.67 -19.59
N PHE A 281 -10.65 -3.34 -19.14
CA PHE A 281 -9.44 -3.68 -19.87
C PHE A 281 -8.34 -4.14 -18.91
N THR A 282 -7.32 -4.79 -19.44
CA THR A 282 -6.14 -5.30 -18.75
C THR A 282 -4.92 -5.09 -19.63
N LYS A 283 -3.71 -5.17 -19.08
CA LYS A 283 -2.44 -5.15 -19.81
C LYS A 283 -2.18 -3.88 -20.64
N GLU A 284 -2.84 -2.79 -20.29
CA GLU A 284 -2.66 -1.50 -20.92
C GLU A 284 -2.42 -0.42 -19.85
N ARG A 285 -1.52 0.52 -20.08
CA ARG A 285 -1.21 1.73 -19.31
C ARG A 285 -0.44 1.53 -18.00
N PHE A 286 -0.90 0.67 -17.10
CA PHE A 286 -0.35 0.55 -15.73
C PHE A 286 0.66 -0.58 -15.67
N ASP A 287 1.95 -0.21 -15.54
CA ASP A 287 3.08 -1.13 -15.45
C ASP A 287 3.44 -1.49 -14.00
N LEU A 288 4.40 -2.39 -13.80
CA LEU A 288 4.94 -2.78 -12.49
C LEU A 288 6.46 -2.59 -12.46
N LEU A 289 6.90 -1.37 -12.64
CA LEU A 289 8.32 -1.02 -12.71
C LEU A 289 8.76 -0.06 -11.60
N TYR A 290 8.12 1.10 -11.47
CA TYR A 290 8.52 2.12 -10.51
C TYR A 290 8.26 1.67 -9.06
N PRO A 291 9.29 1.69 -8.15
CA PRO A 291 9.21 1.00 -6.85
C PRO A 291 8.33 1.69 -5.80
N SER A 292 7.73 2.83 -6.08
CA SER A 292 7.03 3.63 -5.08
C SER A 292 5.54 3.82 -5.36
N TYR A 293 4.92 2.89 -6.12
CA TYR A 293 3.46 2.78 -6.26
C TYR A 293 2.86 1.79 -5.26
N GLY A 294 1.55 1.92 -5.02
CA GLY A 294 0.79 1.06 -4.13
C GLY A 294 0.60 -0.39 -4.61
N ASP A 295 0.85 -0.67 -5.86
CA ASP A 295 0.90 -2.04 -6.39
C ASP A 295 2.33 -2.58 -6.49
N THR A 296 3.28 -1.78 -6.96
CA THR A 296 4.64 -2.23 -7.26
C THR A 296 5.50 -2.40 -6.00
N TYR A 297 5.41 -1.47 -5.03
CA TYR A 297 6.10 -1.61 -3.75
C TYR A 297 5.74 -2.92 -3.02
N PRO A 298 4.46 -3.32 -2.93
CA PRO A 298 4.06 -4.63 -2.44
C PRO A 298 4.71 -5.80 -3.18
N MET A 299 4.81 -5.74 -4.52
CA MET A 299 5.44 -6.78 -5.33
C MET A 299 6.92 -7.01 -4.93
N TYR A 300 7.65 -5.93 -4.66
CA TYR A 300 9.05 -6.00 -4.20
C TYR A 300 9.18 -6.39 -2.72
N ASN A 301 8.07 -6.49 -2.02
CA ASN A 301 7.96 -7.01 -0.66
C ASN A 301 7.27 -8.38 -0.58
N GLY A 302 7.16 -9.09 -1.71
CA GLY A 302 6.67 -10.46 -1.79
C GLY A 302 5.16 -10.61 -1.91
N ALA A 303 4.39 -9.54 -1.80
CA ALA A 303 2.95 -9.57 -2.07
C ALA A 303 2.66 -9.68 -3.57
N ILE A 304 1.41 -9.97 -3.91
CA ILE A 304 0.88 -9.75 -5.25
C ILE A 304 0.16 -8.40 -5.20
N GLY A 305 0.80 -7.36 -5.74
CA GLY A 305 0.25 -6.02 -5.83
C GLY A 305 -0.59 -5.85 -7.08
N MET A 306 -1.69 -5.10 -6.96
CA MET A 306 -2.61 -4.84 -8.08
C MET A 306 -3.23 -3.46 -7.95
N THR A 307 -3.14 -2.66 -8.99
CA THR A 307 -3.94 -1.45 -9.16
C THR A 307 -5.29 -1.79 -9.76
N ILE A 308 -6.33 -1.15 -9.26
CA ILE A 308 -7.72 -1.23 -9.72
C ILE A 308 -8.18 0.18 -10.03
N GLU A 309 -8.60 0.45 -11.29
CA GLU A 309 -8.97 1.79 -11.72
C GLU A 309 -10.39 1.86 -12.26
N GLN A 310 -11.21 2.69 -11.67
CA GLN A 310 -12.57 2.98 -12.14
C GLN A 310 -12.61 4.31 -12.90
N GLY A 311 -13.26 4.36 -14.06
CA GLY A 311 -13.48 5.65 -14.74
C GLY A 311 -14.36 6.59 -13.92
N GLY A 312 -13.97 7.86 -13.80
CA GLY A 312 -14.74 8.88 -13.09
C GLY A 312 -13.94 9.83 -12.20
N GLY A 313 -12.68 9.54 -11.92
CA GLY A 313 -11.83 10.30 -10.99
C GLY A 313 -11.79 11.80 -11.25
N GLY A 314 -12.03 12.59 -10.21
CA GLY A 314 -11.93 14.04 -10.19
C GLY A 314 -13.02 14.80 -10.94
N ARG A 315 -13.76 14.17 -11.85
CA ARG A 315 -14.75 14.86 -12.71
C ARG A 315 -16.17 14.32 -12.65
N ALA A 316 -16.38 13.02 -12.46
CA ALA A 316 -17.74 12.46 -12.51
C ALA A 316 -18.66 12.94 -11.38
N GLY A 317 -18.11 13.40 -10.26
CA GLY A 317 -18.94 13.80 -9.11
C GLY A 317 -19.83 12.64 -8.65
N ILE A 318 -21.11 12.90 -8.40
CA ILE A 318 -22.10 11.83 -8.15
C ILE A 318 -22.66 11.24 -9.45
N GLY A 319 -22.45 11.89 -10.62
CA GLY A 319 -22.73 11.37 -11.95
C GLY A 319 -22.39 12.37 -13.03
N GLY A 320 -21.65 11.95 -14.05
CA GLY A 320 -21.24 12.75 -15.20
C GLY A 320 -21.36 11.98 -16.51
N TYR A 321 -21.55 12.67 -17.62
CA TYR A 321 -21.55 12.06 -18.95
C TYR A 321 -20.12 11.70 -19.36
N ASN A 322 -19.93 10.47 -19.84
CA ASN A 322 -18.72 10.11 -20.57
C ASN A 322 -18.81 10.53 -22.05
N ALA A 323 -17.73 10.33 -22.83
CA ALA A 323 -17.64 10.71 -24.23
C ALA A 323 -18.65 9.98 -25.16
N VAL A 324 -19.20 8.84 -24.73
CA VAL A 324 -20.21 8.09 -25.50
C VAL A 324 -21.65 8.41 -25.05
N GLY A 325 -21.83 9.32 -24.10
CA GLY A 325 -23.13 9.80 -23.64
C GLY A 325 -23.75 9.00 -22.48
N ASP A 326 -23.04 8.01 -21.92
CA ASP A 326 -23.50 7.28 -20.74
C ASP A 326 -23.28 8.10 -19.47
N THR A 327 -24.19 7.98 -18.50
CA THR A 327 -24.02 8.60 -17.19
C THR A 327 -23.22 7.69 -16.27
N VAL A 328 -21.98 8.08 -15.95
CA VAL A 328 -21.11 7.37 -14.98
C VAL A 328 -21.47 7.84 -13.58
N THR A 329 -22.36 7.11 -12.89
CA THR A 329 -22.83 7.47 -11.55
C THR A 329 -21.89 7.00 -10.44
N LEU A 330 -21.92 7.65 -9.27
CA LEU A 330 -21.18 7.21 -8.09
C LEU A 330 -21.62 5.79 -7.66
N SER A 331 -22.93 5.49 -7.69
CA SER A 331 -23.44 4.14 -7.40
C SER A 331 -22.85 3.07 -8.31
N SER A 332 -22.78 3.32 -9.63
CA SER A 332 -22.20 2.37 -10.58
C SER A 332 -20.70 2.16 -10.35
N ARG A 333 -19.99 3.22 -9.98
CA ARG A 333 -18.56 3.16 -9.65
C ARG A 333 -18.29 2.39 -8.36
N ILE A 334 -19.11 2.62 -7.31
CA ILE A 334 -19.08 1.83 -6.07
C ILE A 334 -19.24 0.34 -6.39
N ALA A 335 -20.22 -0.03 -7.21
CA ALA A 335 -20.46 -1.43 -7.59
C ALA A 335 -19.23 -2.08 -8.28
N GLY A 336 -18.48 -1.33 -9.09
CA GLY A 336 -17.25 -1.81 -9.73
C GLY A 336 -16.17 -2.18 -8.71
N HIS A 337 -15.80 -1.24 -7.86
CA HIS A 337 -14.78 -1.46 -6.83
C HIS A 337 -15.20 -2.52 -5.80
N TYR A 338 -16.45 -2.49 -5.37
CA TYR A 338 -17.02 -3.51 -4.49
C TYR A 338 -16.90 -4.92 -5.08
N THR A 339 -17.24 -5.09 -6.35
CA THR A 339 -17.13 -6.38 -7.04
C THR A 339 -15.68 -6.85 -7.13
N ALA A 340 -14.74 -5.98 -7.48
CA ALA A 340 -13.32 -6.30 -7.52
C ALA A 340 -12.78 -6.68 -6.13
N ALA A 341 -13.19 -5.97 -5.07
CA ALA A 341 -12.81 -6.28 -3.70
C ALA A 341 -13.30 -7.66 -3.26
N LEU A 342 -14.57 -8.00 -3.51
CA LEU A 342 -15.10 -9.33 -3.19
C LEU A 342 -14.49 -10.44 -4.04
N SER A 343 -14.18 -10.18 -5.31
CA SER A 343 -13.43 -11.12 -6.17
C SER A 343 -12.04 -11.43 -5.60
N ALA A 344 -11.34 -10.44 -5.05
CA ALA A 344 -10.07 -10.66 -4.38
C ALA A 344 -10.21 -11.53 -3.12
N VAL A 345 -11.26 -11.31 -2.31
CA VAL A 345 -11.56 -12.15 -1.12
C VAL A 345 -11.83 -13.59 -1.55
N GLU A 346 -12.62 -13.79 -2.60
CA GLU A 346 -12.93 -15.12 -3.15
C GLU A 346 -11.66 -15.83 -3.63
N MET A 347 -10.80 -15.15 -4.41
CA MET A 347 -9.58 -15.76 -4.95
C MET A 347 -8.53 -15.99 -3.87
N THR A 348 -8.42 -15.13 -2.88
CA THR A 348 -7.56 -15.37 -1.71
C THR A 348 -8.00 -16.63 -0.96
N ASN A 349 -9.31 -16.80 -0.73
CA ASN A 349 -9.86 -18.02 -0.12
C ASN A 349 -9.56 -19.27 -0.97
N ALA A 350 -9.80 -19.21 -2.28
CA ALA A 350 -9.62 -20.35 -3.18
C ALA A 350 -8.15 -20.81 -3.28
N HIS A 351 -7.21 -19.89 -3.11
CA HIS A 351 -5.77 -20.13 -3.28
C HIS A 351 -4.95 -19.94 -1.98
N ALA A 352 -5.59 -19.97 -0.81
CA ALA A 352 -4.99 -19.59 0.47
C ALA A 352 -3.66 -20.31 0.77
N SER A 353 -3.62 -21.63 0.66
CA SER A 353 -2.41 -22.43 0.91
C SER A 353 -1.29 -22.10 -0.08
N ARG A 354 -1.63 -21.91 -1.35
CA ARG A 354 -0.64 -21.59 -2.39
C ARG A 354 -0.06 -20.18 -2.20
N LEU A 355 -0.88 -19.21 -1.85
CA LEU A 355 -0.43 -17.84 -1.54
C LEU A 355 0.62 -17.85 -0.43
N VAL A 356 0.38 -18.57 0.66
CA VAL A 356 1.33 -18.68 1.78
C VAL A 356 2.62 -19.38 1.36
N THR A 357 2.52 -20.47 0.61
CA THR A 357 3.68 -21.26 0.16
C THR A 357 4.58 -20.48 -0.77
N GLU A 358 4.00 -19.79 -1.75
CA GLU A 358 4.75 -19.01 -2.74
C GLU A 358 5.36 -17.74 -2.12
N PHE A 359 4.66 -17.14 -1.15
CA PHE A 359 5.19 -16.03 -0.37
C PHE A 359 6.42 -16.45 0.44
N GLU A 360 6.39 -17.59 1.13
CA GLU A 360 7.53 -18.12 1.85
C GLU A 360 8.69 -18.45 0.89
N ARG A 361 8.39 -19.06 -0.27
CA ARG A 361 9.36 -19.34 -1.32
C ARG A 361 10.05 -18.08 -1.83
N TYR A 362 9.27 -17.00 -2.05
CA TYR A 362 9.82 -15.71 -2.49
C TYR A 362 10.95 -15.24 -1.58
N PHE A 363 10.71 -15.17 -0.27
CA PHE A 363 11.73 -14.70 0.69
C PHE A 363 12.90 -15.66 0.82
N LYS A 364 12.63 -16.95 0.93
CA LYS A 364 13.67 -17.99 1.08
C LYS A 364 14.61 -18.01 -0.13
N THR A 365 14.05 -18.01 -1.33
CA THR A 365 14.85 -18.03 -2.56
C THR A 365 15.68 -16.77 -2.70
N ASN A 366 15.07 -15.60 -2.61
CA ASN A 366 15.76 -14.34 -2.86
C ASN A 366 16.80 -14.00 -1.78
N SER A 367 16.59 -14.38 -0.52
CA SER A 367 17.58 -14.16 0.54
C SER A 367 18.82 -15.07 0.45
N THR A 368 18.71 -16.23 -0.21
CA THR A 368 19.81 -17.19 -0.37
C THR A 368 20.47 -17.17 -1.74
N ALA A 369 19.72 -16.81 -2.77
CA ALA A 369 20.16 -16.73 -4.17
C ALA A 369 19.52 -15.53 -4.87
N PRO A 370 19.95 -14.29 -4.56
CA PRO A 370 19.42 -13.07 -5.21
C PRO A 370 19.53 -13.15 -6.73
N LYS A 371 18.47 -12.78 -7.47
CA LYS A 371 18.42 -12.92 -8.94
C LYS A 371 19.23 -11.84 -9.67
N GLY A 372 19.09 -10.57 -9.30
CA GLY A 372 19.69 -9.45 -10.02
C GLY A 372 21.19 -9.59 -10.25
N THR A 373 21.72 -8.82 -11.19
CA THR A 373 23.15 -8.81 -11.54
C THR A 373 24.02 -8.48 -10.33
N TYR A 374 23.65 -7.47 -9.57
CA TYR A 374 24.43 -7.01 -8.42
C TYR A 374 23.97 -7.68 -7.12
N LYS A 375 24.94 -8.15 -6.35
CA LYS A 375 24.73 -8.92 -5.11
C LYS A 375 25.03 -8.12 -3.85
N SER A 376 25.81 -7.04 -3.99
CA SER A 376 26.20 -6.19 -2.86
C SER A 376 26.44 -4.75 -3.33
N PHE A 377 26.20 -3.82 -2.43
CA PHE A 377 26.39 -2.39 -2.68
C PHE A 377 27.25 -1.80 -1.58
N VAL A 378 28.20 -0.95 -1.97
CA VAL A 378 29.13 -0.30 -1.06
C VAL A 378 28.99 1.22 -1.20
N ILE A 379 28.65 1.88 -0.09
CA ILE A 379 28.71 3.33 0.01
C ILE A 379 30.02 3.73 0.66
N LYS A 380 30.81 4.57 0.00
CA LYS A 380 32.11 4.97 0.50
C LYS A 380 32.01 5.93 1.69
N GLY A 381 32.85 5.69 2.72
CA GLY A 381 32.85 6.47 3.95
C GLY A 381 33.23 7.94 3.78
N GLU A 382 33.79 8.33 2.63
CA GLU A 382 34.07 9.69 2.24
C GLU A 382 32.87 10.45 1.63
N SER A 383 31.71 9.77 1.45
CA SER A 383 30.47 10.40 1.01
C SER A 383 29.98 11.42 2.02
N ASN A 384 29.20 12.42 1.56
CA ASN A 384 28.62 13.45 2.44
C ASN A 384 27.83 12.81 3.59
N PRO A 385 28.18 13.06 4.86
CA PRO A 385 27.55 12.43 6.03
C PRO A 385 26.04 12.70 6.13
N ALA A 386 25.57 13.90 5.71
CA ALA A 386 24.15 14.25 5.76
C ALA A 386 23.34 13.42 4.74
N GLN A 387 23.87 13.22 3.55
CA GLN A 387 23.26 12.38 2.51
C GLN A 387 23.27 10.90 2.91
N VAL A 388 24.39 10.43 3.48
CA VAL A 388 24.48 9.08 4.04
C VAL A 388 23.44 8.86 5.13
N ALA A 389 23.28 9.81 6.08
CA ALA A 389 22.30 9.70 7.14
C ALA A 389 20.87 9.60 6.60
N LYS A 390 20.54 10.34 5.51
CA LYS A 390 19.23 10.26 4.84
C LYS A 390 19.02 8.92 4.13
N LEU A 391 20.04 8.39 3.46
CA LEU A 391 19.96 7.05 2.91
C LEU A 391 19.70 6.01 4.00
N LEU A 392 20.45 6.05 5.10
CA LEU A 392 20.27 5.09 6.20
C LEU A 392 18.89 5.19 6.87
N GLU A 393 18.34 6.41 6.97
CA GLU A 393 16.95 6.60 7.42
C GLU A 393 15.95 5.90 6.49
N LEU A 394 16.14 6.01 5.17
CA LEU A 394 15.31 5.32 4.18
C LEU A 394 15.43 3.80 4.30
N LEU A 395 16.65 3.27 4.45
CA LEU A 395 16.88 1.84 4.59
C LEU A 395 16.20 1.27 5.85
N ASP A 396 16.31 1.99 6.98
CA ASP A 396 15.66 1.59 8.23
C ASP A 396 14.13 1.55 8.08
N LYS A 397 13.53 2.59 7.48
CA LYS A 397 12.09 2.65 7.22
C LYS A 397 11.61 1.49 6.35
N ASN A 398 12.44 1.00 5.43
CA ASN A 398 12.14 -0.13 4.56
C ASN A 398 12.56 -1.50 5.13
N GLY A 399 13.21 -1.53 6.31
CA GLY A 399 13.70 -2.76 6.93
C GLY A 399 14.86 -3.40 6.18
N ILE A 400 15.61 -2.63 5.39
CA ILE A 400 16.79 -3.08 4.65
C ILE A 400 18.01 -3.07 5.59
N ARG A 401 18.66 -4.22 5.71
CA ARG A 401 19.83 -4.41 6.58
C ARG A 401 21.10 -3.91 5.90
N TYR A 402 21.94 -3.22 6.66
CA TYR A 402 23.27 -2.75 6.25
C TYR A 402 24.23 -2.83 7.43
N GLY A 403 25.53 -2.67 7.16
CA GLY A 403 26.54 -2.63 8.22
C GLY A 403 27.86 -2.10 7.71
N LYS A 404 28.89 -2.11 8.56
CA LYS A 404 30.22 -1.62 8.21
C LYS A 404 30.99 -2.61 7.34
N GLY A 405 31.85 -2.11 6.47
CA GLY A 405 32.79 -2.89 5.69
C GLY A 405 33.96 -3.41 6.51
N THR A 406 34.85 -4.13 5.84
CA THR A 406 36.17 -4.50 6.32
C THR A 406 37.22 -4.05 5.33
N ALA A 407 38.48 -3.94 5.75
CA ALA A 407 39.59 -3.71 4.85
C ALA A 407 39.73 -4.87 3.85
N LYS A 408 39.42 -4.59 2.57
CA LYS A 408 39.50 -5.56 1.48
C LYS A 408 39.97 -4.85 0.22
N THR A 409 40.98 -5.41 -0.46
CA THR A 409 41.57 -4.87 -1.69
C THR A 409 41.24 -5.75 -2.89
N GLY A 410 41.44 -5.21 -4.09
CA GLY A 410 41.27 -5.98 -5.33
C GLY A 410 39.82 -6.23 -5.72
N LEU A 411 38.85 -5.52 -5.11
CA LEU A 411 37.47 -5.54 -5.53
C LEU A 411 37.29 -4.81 -6.87
N LYS A 412 36.32 -5.25 -7.65
CA LYS A 412 35.89 -4.58 -8.88
C LYS A 412 34.38 -4.45 -8.85
N GLY A 413 33.86 -3.31 -9.28
CA GLY A 413 32.42 -3.07 -9.28
C GLY A 413 32.00 -2.04 -10.31
N TYR A 414 30.70 -1.89 -10.48
CA TYR A 414 30.11 -0.76 -11.18
C TYR A 414 30.25 0.50 -10.31
N GLU A 415 30.90 1.53 -10.81
CA GLU A 415 31.04 2.81 -10.11
C GLU A 415 29.94 3.78 -10.52
N TYR A 416 29.09 4.17 -9.57
CA TYR A 416 27.94 5.02 -9.87
C TYR A 416 28.33 6.41 -10.41
N GLN A 417 29.41 7.01 -9.93
CA GLN A 417 29.82 8.35 -10.35
C GLN A 417 30.26 8.42 -11.81
N SER A 418 30.95 7.39 -12.30
CA SER A 418 31.45 7.36 -13.68
C SER A 418 30.59 6.55 -14.64
N GLY A 419 29.66 5.71 -14.11
CA GLY A 419 28.89 4.75 -14.90
C GLY A 419 29.72 3.61 -15.49
N LYS A 420 30.96 3.41 -15.01
CA LYS A 420 31.86 2.39 -15.55
C LYS A 420 31.76 1.08 -14.79
N VAL A 421 31.84 -0.02 -15.54
CA VAL A 421 31.90 -1.39 -15.00
C VAL A 421 33.33 -1.79 -14.65
N SER A 422 33.48 -2.76 -13.72
CA SER A 422 34.77 -3.35 -13.36
C SER A 422 35.84 -2.36 -12.87
N VAL A 423 35.40 -1.23 -12.28
CA VAL A 423 36.32 -0.24 -11.69
C VAL A 423 36.94 -0.83 -10.44
N PRO A 424 38.31 -0.82 -10.34
CA PRO A 424 38.99 -1.29 -9.14
C PRO A 424 38.73 -0.39 -7.92
N PHE A 425 38.46 -0.97 -6.78
CA PHE A 425 38.34 -0.24 -5.52
C PHE A 425 38.71 -1.11 -4.31
N SER A 426 38.76 -0.50 -3.15
CA SER A 426 38.98 -1.15 -1.86
C SER A 426 37.94 -0.72 -0.87
N THR A 427 37.66 -1.56 0.12
CA THR A 427 36.77 -1.23 1.24
C THR A 427 37.55 -1.03 2.52
N SER A 428 36.93 -0.35 3.48
CA SER A 428 37.41 -0.12 4.83
C SER A 428 36.26 -0.27 5.85
N ASP A 429 36.54 -0.14 7.11
CA ASP A 429 35.57 -0.12 8.19
C ASP A 429 34.70 1.17 8.24
N LYS A 430 35.09 2.19 7.45
CA LYS A 430 34.33 3.43 7.28
C LYS A 430 33.22 3.32 6.22
N ASP A 431 33.31 2.30 5.35
CA ASP A 431 32.36 2.08 4.28
C ASP A 431 31.11 1.36 4.78
N ILE A 432 29.98 1.60 4.12
CA ILE A 432 28.71 0.91 4.41
C ILE A 432 28.53 -0.19 3.36
N VAL A 433 28.24 -1.39 3.81
CA VAL A 433 27.94 -2.53 2.95
C VAL A 433 26.48 -2.92 3.12
N ILE A 434 25.80 -3.07 1.98
CA ILE A 434 24.43 -3.52 1.87
C ILE A 434 24.44 -4.79 1.00
N SER A 435 24.11 -5.95 1.61
CA SER A 435 24.11 -7.24 0.91
C SER A 435 22.70 -7.58 0.45
N ALA A 436 22.52 -8.07 -0.78
CA ALA A 436 21.23 -8.58 -1.26
C ALA A 436 20.84 -9.91 -0.59
N TYR A 437 21.75 -10.56 0.14
CA TYR A 437 21.49 -11.81 0.90
C TYR A 437 20.77 -11.51 2.22
N GLN A 438 19.53 -11.00 2.13
CA GLN A 438 18.72 -10.59 3.27
C GLN A 438 17.21 -10.73 2.96
N PRO A 439 16.32 -10.69 3.95
CA PRO A 439 14.87 -10.77 3.71
C PRO A 439 14.33 -9.75 2.70
N LYS A 440 14.84 -8.52 2.73
CA LYS A 440 14.48 -7.44 1.79
C LYS A 440 15.33 -7.46 0.51
N SER A 441 15.75 -8.64 0.06
CA SER A 441 16.64 -8.83 -1.09
C SER A 441 16.17 -8.13 -2.35
N VAL A 442 14.92 -8.38 -2.77
CA VAL A 442 14.37 -7.81 -4.01
C VAL A 442 14.28 -6.29 -3.93
N LEU A 443 13.69 -5.76 -2.86
CA LEU A 443 13.61 -4.32 -2.67
C LEU A 443 15.00 -3.66 -2.62
N THR A 444 15.98 -4.32 -1.98
CA THR A 444 17.37 -3.84 -1.96
C THR A 444 17.94 -3.76 -3.37
N GLN A 445 17.78 -4.80 -4.17
CA GLN A 445 18.29 -4.82 -5.55
C GLN A 445 17.60 -3.73 -6.39
N VAL A 446 16.28 -3.65 -6.37
CA VAL A 446 15.50 -2.64 -7.11
C VAL A 446 15.91 -1.21 -6.75
N LEU A 447 16.09 -0.91 -5.46
CA LEU A 447 16.45 0.44 -5.02
C LEU A 447 17.91 0.83 -5.34
N PHE A 448 18.78 -0.15 -5.55
CA PHE A 448 20.21 0.10 -5.74
C PHE A 448 20.74 -0.27 -7.13
N GLU A 449 20.01 -0.99 -7.96
CA GLU A 449 20.50 -1.33 -9.29
C GLU A 449 20.73 -0.08 -10.13
N PRO A 450 21.91 0.05 -10.77
CA PRO A 450 22.23 1.27 -11.53
C PRO A 450 21.42 1.40 -12.83
N ASN A 451 21.05 0.28 -13.44
CA ASN A 451 20.35 0.22 -14.72
C ASN A 451 19.35 -0.94 -14.69
N PRO A 452 18.07 -0.69 -14.41
CA PRO A 452 17.03 -1.71 -14.52
C PRO A 452 16.86 -2.13 -15.98
N ALA A 453 16.61 -3.44 -16.19
CA ALA A 453 16.28 -3.93 -17.52
C ALA A 453 14.87 -3.49 -17.91
N LEU A 454 14.74 -2.87 -19.08
CA LEU A 454 13.46 -2.49 -19.68
C LEU A 454 13.18 -3.41 -20.87
N HIS A 455 12.04 -4.09 -20.84
CA HIS A 455 11.56 -4.94 -21.95
C HIS A 455 10.65 -4.19 -22.91
N ASP A 456 10.17 -3.00 -22.50
CA ASP A 456 9.42 -2.08 -23.34
C ASP A 456 10.04 -0.67 -23.23
N SER A 457 9.89 0.13 -24.29
CA SER A 457 10.39 1.51 -24.34
C SER A 457 9.42 2.53 -23.74
N ILE A 458 8.17 2.15 -23.49
CA ILE A 458 7.12 3.01 -22.95
C ILE A 458 6.82 2.56 -21.51
N THR A 459 7.04 3.47 -20.54
CA THR A 459 6.68 3.28 -19.14
C THR A 459 5.55 4.25 -18.77
N TYR A 460 4.78 3.92 -17.72
CA TYR A 460 3.73 4.79 -17.21
C TYR A 460 4.32 6.11 -16.69
N ASP A 461 5.41 6.04 -15.92
CA ASP A 461 6.18 7.20 -15.46
C ASP A 461 7.63 7.14 -15.94
N ILE A 462 8.17 8.30 -16.36
CA ILE A 462 9.58 8.47 -16.71
C ILE A 462 10.31 8.96 -15.46
N THR A 463 10.89 8.03 -14.69
CA THR A 463 11.58 8.35 -13.45
C THR A 463 12.76 7.40 -13.22
N SER A 464 13.87 7.93 -12.71
CA SER A 464 14.99 7.14 -12.19
C SER A 464 15.01 7.18 -10.67
N TRP A 465 15.47 6.10 -10.03
CA TRP A 465 15.36 5.97 -8.58
C TRP A 465 16.59 5.40 -7.88
N ALA A 466 17.61 4.89 -8.60
CA ALA A 466 18.75 4.25 -7.96
C ALA A 466 19.36 5.14 -6.87
N MET A 467 19.34 4.66 -5.64
CA MET A 467 19.62 5.45 -4.43
C MET A 467 21.00 6.13 -4.42
N PRO A 468 22.09 5.49 -4.86
CA PRO A 468 23.38 6.18 -4.90
C PRO A 468 23.38 7.42 -5.81
N TYR A 469 22.64 7.39 -6.93
CA TYR A 469 22.47 8.56 -7.79
C TYR A 469 21.59 9.63 -7.13
N ALA A 470 20.43 9.20 -6.60
CA ALA A 470 19.46 10.11 -6.00
C ALA A 470 20.04 10.89 -4.81
N TYR A 471 20.92 10.25 -4.03
CA TYR A 471 21.60 10.87 -2.89
C TYR A 471 22.99 11.43 -3.20
N GLY A 472 23.47 11.35 -4.46
CA GLY A 472 24.79 11.85 -4.87
C GLY A 472 25.95 11.17 -4.13
N LEU A 473 25.85 9.87 -3.85
CA LEU A 473 26.82 9.13 -3.04
C LEU A 473 27.91 8.51 -3.89
N LYS A 474 29.12 8.50 -3.39
CA LYS A 474 30.19 7.69 -3.95
C LYS A 474 29.94 6.23 -3.61
N ALA A 475 29.65 5.42 -4.61
CA ALA A 475 29.19 4.06 -4.39
C ALA A 475 29.64 3.10 -5.50
N PHE A 476 29.64 1.80 -5.15
CA PHE A 476 29.94 0.69 -6.05
C PHE A 476 28.89 -0.42 -5.92
N ALA A 477 28.49 -1.02 -7.04
CA ALA A 477 27.70 -2.24 -7.08
C ALA A 477 28.58 -3.42 -7.51
N LEU A 478 28.51 -4.54 -6.78
CA LEU A 478 29.30 -5.74 -7.01
C LEU A 478 28.39 -6.88 -7.48
N ASP A 479 28.83 -7.65 -8.44
CA ASP A 479 28.22 -8.89 -8.90
C ASP A 479 28.49 -10.08 -7.96
N THR A 480 29.38 -9.88 -7.00
CA THR A 480 29.76 -10.86 -5.98
C THR A 480 29.19 -10.52 -4.61
N ARG A 481 29.06 -11.55 -3.75
CA ARG A 481 28.62 -11.38 -2.38
C ARG A 481 29.71 -10.69 -1.54
N LEU A 482 29.31 -9.63 -0.87
CA LEU A 482 30.08 -8.97 0.18
C LEU A 482 29.13 -8.73 1.37
N ASP A 483 29.40 -9.39 2.48
CA ASP A 483 28.59 -9.23 3.69
C ASP A 483 29.16 -8.14 4.60
N PRO A 484 28.32 -7.40 5.33
CA PRO A 484 28.80 -6.46 6.36
C PRO A 484 29.46 -7.20 7.53
N SER A 485 30.45 -6.57 8.16
CA SER A 485 31.22 -7.16 9.27
C SER A 485 30.64 -6.85 10.66
N GLY A 486 29.64 -6.00 10.74
CA GLY A 486 29.00 -5.59 12.00
C GLY A 486 28.13 -4.36 11.80
N SER A 487 27.55 -3.85 12.90
CA SER A 487 26.71 -2.66 12.85
C SER A 487 27.49 -1.43 12.43
N TYR A 488 26.85 -0.60 11.58
CA TYR A 488 27.38 0.71 11.21
C TYR A 488 26.83 1.77 12.17
N GLU A 489 27.72 2.56 12.78
CA GLU A 489 27.32 3.67 13.64
C GLU A 489 26.96 4.88 12.78
N LYS A 490 25.71 5.32 12.89
CA LYS A 490 25.21 6.46 12.13
C LYS A 490 25.96 7.73 12.52
N PRO A 491 26.34 8.59 11.55
CA PRO A 491 26.93 9.88 11.88
C PRO A 491 25.96 10.69 12.74
N THR A 492 26.39 11.08 13.93
CA THR A 492 25.68 12.07 14.74
C THR A 492 26.18 13.44 14.35
N ALA A 493 25.26 14.34 13.98
CA ALA A 493 25.61 15.74 13.78
C ALA A 493 26.11 16.30 15.11
N ALA A 494 27.41 16.51 15.24
CA ALA A 494 27.94 17.26 16.36
C ALA A 494 27.50 18.73 16.20
N PRO A 495 26.94 19.36 17.22
CA PRO A 495 26.62 20.77 17.16
C PRO A 495 27.93 21.56 16.96
N THR A 496 27.99 22.38 15.92
CA THR A 496 29.12 23.25 15.67
C THR A 496 29.13 24.31 16.79
N LYS A 497 30.13 24.26 17.68
CA LYS A 497 30.34 25.30 18.67
C LYS A 497 30.89 26.54 18.00
N VAL A 498 30.10 27.58 17.91
CA VAL A 498 30.57 28.89 17.49
C VAL A 498 31.29 29.53 18.69
N THR A 499 32.57 29.81 18.54
CA THR A 499 33.37 30.49 19.57
C THR A 499 33.60 31.94 19.16
N GLY A 500 33.41 32.89 20.10
CA GLY A 500 33.56 34.32 19.85
C GLY A 500 32.29 35.01 19.36
N THR A 501 32.42 36.24 18.88
CA THR A 501 31.32 37.03 18.30
C THR A 501 31.54 37.11 16.79
N PRO A 502 30.96 36.20 15.99
CA PRO A 502 31.20 36.18 14.57
C PRO A 502 30.52 37.36 13.87
N VAL A 503 31.20 37.93 12.87
CA VAL A 503 30.67 38.99 12.00
C VAL A 503 29.79 38.41 10.87
N ALA A 504 30.03 37.14 10.52
CA ALA A 504 29.29 36.39 9.48
C ALA A 504 29.41 34.89 9.73
N TYR A 505 28.44 34.12 9.20
CA TYR A 505 28.46 32.65 9.19
C TYR A 505 28.57 32.16 7.76
N LEU A 506 29.47 31.22 7.50
CA LEU A 506 29.51 30.47 6.25
C LEU A 506 29.05 29.05 6.53
N ALA A 507 27.88 28.69 6.04
CA ALA A 507 27.36 27.33 6.11
C ALA A 507 27.40 26.68 4.72
N PRO A 508 28.13 25.56 4.54
CA PRO A 508 28.06 24.83 3.29
C PRO A 508 26.64 24.23 3.15
N TRP A 509 25.97 24.51 2.03
CA TRP A 509 24.67 23.91 1.75
C TRP A 509 24.84 22.44 1.36
N GLN A 510 24.59 21.51 2.26
CA GLN A 510 24.79 20.07 2.07
C GLN A 510 23.50 19.26 2.15
N GLY A 511 22.41 19.84 2.60
CA GLY A 511 21.12 19.17 2.72
C GLY A 511 20.03 20.06 3.31
N THR A 512 18.79 19.56 3.32
CA THR A 512 17.62 20.31 3.82
C THR A 512 17.71 20.71 5.30
N ARG A 513 18.55 20.04 6.10
CA ARG A 513 18.80 20.44 7.52
C ARG A 513 19.52 21.79 7.62
N ASP A 514 20.30 22.16 6.60
CA ASP A 514 21.01 23.44 6.56
C ASP A 514 20.04 24.61 6.36
N ALA A 515 18.83 24.36 5.86
CA ALA A 515 17.76 25.36 5.76
C ALA A 515 17.16 25.75 7.12
N ALA A 516 17.34 24.93 8.15
CA ALA A 516 16.84 25.19 9.49
C ALA A 516 17.80 26.08 10.32
N PHE A 517 18.97 26.40 9.78
CA PHE A 517 19.97 27.25 10.40
C PHE A 517 19.66 28.72 10.11
#